data_ca8eb3977446271c9ba914800af3c654
#
_entry.id   ca8eb3977446271c9ba914800af3c654
#
_cell.length_a   1.000
_cell.length_b   1.000
_cell.length_c   1.000
_cell.angle_alpha   90.00
_cell.angle_beta   90.00
_cell.angle_gamma   90.00
#
_symmetry.space_group_name_H-M   'P 1'
#
loop_
_entity.id
_entity.type
_entity.pdbx_description
1 polymer ?
#
loop_
_entity_poly.entity_id
_entity_poly.type
_entity_poly.pdbx_seq_one_letter_code
_entity_poly.pdbx_strand_id
1 'polypeptide(L)'
;MKITRRTFGFFSMGAVGALLARPALADGKVTIYTAAPQDLIDKVVPAFEKASKLKVELVKAGSGELINRLKAEKGRQTADVIWAVAGEVLEANNSLFTKYAPDNAKFIADAFKIDDAWVPFTAVATSFGVNTKLLTPAQYPKSWTDLANPVYKGKISAARPDKSGSAFIQLATILQLYGEDKGWELYTKILDNLVLSNSSGAVPKFVNDGEALIGISNEDTLLKFKQGGGSVEILYPADGTTASADGMALLANPVNAEAGKQFMNFMLSREAQEIVDAAGRRAIRTDVTSKNSLTPLAKIKLIKFNTDLAGAQRTRILAKWNDLLLNKK
;
A
#
# COMPACT_ATOMS: atom_id res chain seq x y z
N MET A 1 81.23 -50.13 -0.31
CA MET A 1 81.06 -49.88 -1.75
C MET A 1 80.05 -48.71 -1.90
N LYS A 2 80.47 -47.58 -2.44
CA LYS A 2 79.78 -46.27 -2.40
C LYS A 2 78.80 -46.19 -3.60
N ILE A 3 77.58 -45.80 -3.35
CA ILE A 3 76.62 -45.40 -4.38
C ILE A 3 76.16 -44.00 -4.15
N THR A 4 76.38 -43.18 -5.15
CA THR A 4 76.14 -41.72 -5.16
C THR A 4 74.67 -41.41 -5.47
N ARG A 5 74.16 -40.37 -4.71
CA ARG A 5 72.85 -39.75 -4.93
C ARG A 5 72.89 -38.77 -6.09
N ARG A 6 71.96 -38.88 -7.01
CA ARG A 6 71.63 -37.83 -7.99
C ARG A 6 70.28 -37.19 -7.60
N THR A 7 70.35 -35.93 -7.36
CA THR A 7 69.21 -35.05 -7.06
C THR A 7 68.49 -34.67 -8.36
N PHE A 8 67.17 -34.93 -8.44
CA PHE A 8 66.31 -34.37 -9.48
C PHE A 8 65.40 -33.33 -8.81
N GLY A 9 65.55 -32.08 -9.18
CA GLY A 9 64.67 -31.01 -8.79
C GLY A 9 63.41 -30.99 -9.68
N PHE A 10 62.26 -31.06 -9.07
CA PHE A 10 60.98 -30.78 -9.75
C PHE A 10 60.57 -29.37 -9.40
N PHE A 11 60.51 -28.51 -10.43
CA PHE A 11 59.84 -27.21 -10.36
C PHE A 11 58.31 -27.50 -10.48
N SER A 12 57.58 -27.32 -9.38
CA SER A 12 56.13 -27.32 -9.42
C SER A 12 55.67 -25.88 -9.60
N MET A 13 55.19 -25.58 -10.79
CA MET A 13 54.50 -24.36 -11.19
C MET A 13 53.13 -24.38 -10.56
N GLY A 14 52.94 -23.65 -9.44
CA GLY A 14 51.63 -23.49 -8.79
C GLY A 14 50.74 -22.59 -9.62
N ALA A 15 49.74 -23.15 -10.30
CA ALA A 15 48.64 -22.42 -10.89
C ALA A 15 47.72 -21.94 -9.76
N VAL A 16 47.79 -20.66 -9.41
CA VAL A 16 46.80 -20.00 -8.56
C VAL A 16 45.51 -19.87 -9.39
N GLY A 17 44.63 -20.83 -9.23
CA GLY A 17 43.24 -20.71 -9.72
C GLY A 17 42.50 -19.66 -8.93
N ALA A 18 42.33 -18.48 -9.52
CA ALA A 18 41.36 -17.50 -9.03
C ALA A 18 39.98 -18.12 -9.09
N LEU A 19 39.50 -18.66 -7.98
CA LEU A 19 38.10 -18.98 -7.77
C LEU A 19 37.32 -17.66 -7.85
N LEU A 20 36.80 -17.34 -9.05
CA LEU A 20 35.73 -16.37 -9.21
C LEU A 20 34.58 -16.88 -8.35
N ALA A 21 34.42 -16.31 -7.17
CA ALA A 21 33.24 -16.50 -6.35
C ALA A 21 32.04 -16.03 -7.21
N ARG A 22 31.36 -17.00 -7.84
CA ARG A 22 30.03 -16.73 -8.38
C ARG A 22 29.19 -16.27 -7.21
N PRO A 23 28.49 -15.13 -7.32
CA PRO A 23 27.51 -14.79 -6.31
C PRO A 23 26.58 -16.00 -6.18
N ALA A 24 26.38 -16.49 -4.96
CA ALA A 24 25.42 -17.54 -4.67
C ALA A 24 24.10 -17.07 -5.30
N LEU A 25 23.63 -17.81 -6.30
CA LEU A 25 22.26 -17.64 -6.79
C LEU A 25 21.39 -17.91 -5.56
N ALA A 26 20.80 -16.83 -5.04
CA ALA A 26 19.80 -16.92 -4.01
C ALA A 26 18.80 -18.00 -4.40
N ASP A 27 18.37 -18.82 -3.45
CA ASP A 27 17.29 -19.80 -3.67
C ASP A 27 16.21 -19.12 -4.52
N GLY A 28 15.84 -19.74 -5.62
CA GLY A 28 15.10 -19.12 -6.72
C GLY A 28 13.71 -18.59 -6.33
N LYS A 29 13.54 -18.03 -5.14
CA LYS A 29 12.27 -17.49 -4.63
C LYS A 29 12.44 -16.22 -3.80
N VAL A 30 11.35 -15.43 -3.74
CA VAL A 30 11.12 -14.32 -2.81
C VAL A 30 9.82 -14.52 -2.07
N THR A 31 9.82 -14.32 -0.76
CA THR A 31 8.60 -14.37 0.06
C THR A 31 8.14 -12.96 0.39
N ILE A 32 6.90 -12.63 0.04
CA ILE A 32 6.33 -11.29 0.13
C ILE A 32 5.09 -11.29 1.03
N TYR A 33 5.09 -10.43 2.04
CA TYR A 33 3.89 -10.11 2.80
C TYR A 33 3.18 -8.95 2.13
N THR A 34 1.89 -9.10 1.80
CA THR A 34 1.19 -8.08 1.01
C THR A 34 -0.24 -7.81 1.44
N ALA A 35 -0.61 -6.54 1.41
CA ALA A 35 -2.00 -6.08 1.51
C ALA A 35 -2.58 -5.68 0.13
N ALA A 36 -1.89 -6.00 -0.97
CA ALA A 36 -2.33 -5.68 -2.32
C ALA A 36 -3.68 -6.33 -2.67
N PRO A 37 -4.54 -5.65 -3.44
CA PRO A 37 -5.72 -6.28 -4.01
C PRO A 37 -5.34 -7.39 -4.99
N GLN A 38 -6.18 -8.41 -5.09
CA GLN A 38 -5.86 -9.63 -5.84
C GLN A 38 -5.55 -9.38 -7.31
N ASP A 39 -6.30 -8.52 -7.95
CA ASP A 39 -6.11 -8.17 -9.38
C ASP A 39 -4.77 -7.46 -9.66
N LEU A 40 -4.20 -6.73 -8.69
CA LEU A 40 -2.84 -6.20 -8.80
C LEU A 40 -1.80 -7.31 -8.64
N ILE A 41 -2.00 -8.22 -7.69
CA ILE A 41 -1.15 -9.39 -7.48
C ILE A 41 -1.10 -10.23 -8.77
N ASP A 42 -2.26 -10.53 -9.35
CA ASP A 42 -2.39 -11.37 -10.54
C ASP A 42 -1.69 -10.80 -11.79
N LYS A 43 -1.43 -9.50 -11.80
CA LYS A 43 -0.68 -8.82 -12.88
C LYS A 43 0.80 -8.66 -12.57
N VAL A 44 1.13 -8.22 -11.35
CA VAL A 44 2.51 -7.90 -10.94
C VAL A 44 3.34 -9.17 -10.76
N VAL A 45 2.81 -10.19 -10.09
CA VAL A 45 3.58 -11.39 -9.75
C VAL A 45 4.08 -12.14 -11.00
N PRO A 46 3.22 -12.46 -12.00
CA PRO A 46 3.70 -13.10 -13.21
C PRO A 46 4.72 -12.27 -14.00
N ALA A 47 4.56 -10.94 -14.03
CA ALA A 47 5.50 -10.05 -14.69
C ALA A 47 6.86 -10.04 -13.97
N PHE A 48 6.87 -9.98 -12.64
CA PHE A 48 8.10 -10.08 -11.86
C PHE A 48 8.78 -11.45 -12.03
N GLU A 49 8.04 -12.56 -11.92
CA GLU A 49 8.59 -13.91 -12.09
C GLU A 49 9.21 -14.09 -13.49
N LYS A 50 8.57 -13.53 -14.53
CA LYS A 50 9.09 -13.54 -15.90
C LYS A 50 10.39 -12.76 -16.01
N ALA A 51 10.46 -11.57 -15.40
CA ALA A 51 11.61 -10.66 -15.47
C ALA A 51 12.80 -11.18 -14.66
N SER A 52 12.56 -11.66 -13.43
CA SER A 52 13.60 -12.03 -12.47
C SER A 52 14.02 -13.50 -12.52
N LYS A 53 13.16 -14.39 -13.04
CA LYS A 53 13.25 -15.86 -12.95
C LYS A 53 13.13 -16.40 -11.51
N LEU A 54 12.75 -15.56 -10.56
CA LEU A 54 12.45 -15.96 -9.19
C LEU A 54 10.99 -16.38 -9.08
N LYS A 55 10.70 -17.29 -8.14
CA LYS A 55 9.34 -17.63 -7.75
C LYS A 55 8.87 -16.74 -6.61
N VAL A 56 7.59 -16.37 -6.61
CA VAL A 56 6.99 -15.55 -5.57
C VAL A 56 6.14 -16.41 -4.65
N GLU A 57 6.46 -16.38 -3.35
CA GLU A 57 5.60 -16.89 -2.29
C GLU A 57 4.90 -15.69 -1.63
N LEU A 58 3.57 -15.77 -1.46
CA LEU A 58 2.77 -14.67 -0.92
C LEU A 58 2.08 -15.06 0.38
N VAL A 59 2.14 -14.12 1.33
CA VAL A 59 1.23 -14.11 2.47
C VAL A 59 0.39 -12.84 2.38
N LYS A 60 -0.91 -13.00 2.14
CA LYS A 60 -1.84 -11.89 1.96
C LYS A 60 -2.68 -11.70 3.22
N ALA A 61 -2.66 -10.48 3.77
CA ALA A 61 -3.46 -10.06 4.91
C ALA A 61 -3.63 -8.54 4.94
N GLY A 62 -4.39 -8.02 5.89
CA GLY A 62 -4.49 -6.58 6.12
C GLY A 62 -3.17 -5.98 6.65
N SER A 63 -2.92 -4.69 6.39
CA SER A 63 -1.68 -4.01 6.80
C SER A 63 -1.35 -4.21 8.29
N GLY A 64 -2.34 -4.06 9.17
CA GLY A 64 -2.16 -4.24 10.61
C GLY A 64 -1.84 -5.69 11.00
N GLU A 65 -2.45 -6.67 10.35
CA GLU A 65 -2.19 -8.09 10.59
C GLU A 65 -0.78 -8.49 10.15
N LEU A 66 -0.31 -7.97 9.01
CA LEU A 66 1.04 -8.22 8.53
C LEU A 66 2.09 -7.67 9.50
N ILE A 67 1.89 -6.46 10.01
CA ILE A 67 2.78 -5.87 11.03
C ILE A 67 2.77 -6.67 12.33
N ASN A 68 1.60 -7.09 12.80
CA ASN A 68 1.50 -7.91 14.00
C ASN A 68 2.20 -9.27 13.81
N ARG A 69 2.07 -9.86 12.63
CA ARG A 69 2.78 -11.08 12.26
C ARG A 69 4.30 -10.87 12.27
N LEU A 70 4.81 -9.81 11.66
CA LEU A 70 6.25 -9.48 11.68
C LEU A 70 6.77 -9.29 13.11
N LYS A 71 5.98 -8.65 13.99
CA LYS A 71 6.35 -8.49 15.41
C LYS A 71 6.39 -9.83 16.14
N ALA A 72 5.46 -10.73 15.86
CA ALA A 72 5.42 -12.07 16.46
C ALA A 72 6.55 -12.97 15.94
N GLU A 73 6.98 -12.79 14.70
CA GLU A 73 8.07 -13.53 14.06
C GLU A 73 9.47 -12.97 14.38
N LYS A 74 9.60 -12.02 15.32
CA LYS A 74 10.87 -11.38 15.66
C LYS A 74 11.98 -12.42 15.86
N GLY A 75 13.03 -12.34 15.01
CA GLY A 75 14.16 -13.28 15.00
C GLY A 75 13.91 -14.61 14.26
N ARG A 76 12.72 -14.81 13.68
CA ARG A 76 12.36 -15.98 12.85
C ARG A 76 11.55 -15.56 11.62
N GLN A 77 11.89 -14.42 11.03
CA GLN A 77 11.18 -13.91 9.86
C GLN A 77 11.22 -14.92 8.72
N THR A 78 10.10 -15.07 8.03
CA THR A 78 9.92 -16.02 6.93
C THR A 78 9.72 -15.30 5.60
N ALA A 79 9.72 -13.96 5.61
CA ALA A 79 9.54 -13.13 4.43
C ALA A 79 10.77 -12.23 4.17
N ASP A 80 10.80 -11.66 2.97
CA ASP A 80 11.86 -10.78 2.50
C ASP A 80 11.38 -9.33 2.41
N VAL A 81 10.17 -9.14 1.93
CA VAL A 81 9.57 -7.84 1.63
C VAL A 81 8.16 -7.77 2.18
N ILE A 82 7.78 -6.60 2.67
CA ILE A 82 6.37 -6.22 2.82
C ILE A 82 5.99 -5.28 1.67
N TRP A 83 4.82 -5.49 1.06
CA TRP A 83 4.39 -4.77 -0.13
C TRP A 83 2.92 -4.35 -0.06
N ALA A 84 2.61 -3.18 -0.62
CA ALA A 84 1.27 -2.61 -0.70
C ALA A 84 0.64 -2.37 0.68
N VAL A 85 1.44 -1.88 1.59
CA VAL A 85 1.03 -1.45 2.92
C VAL A 85 0.96 0.06 2.96
N ALA A 86 -0.05 0.59 3.64
CA ALA A 86 -0.23 2.02 3.79
C ALA A 86 0.99 2.68 4.47
N GLY A 87 1.43 3.82 3.94
CA GLY A 87 2.68 4.47 4.33
C GLY A 87 2.78 4.78 5.81
N GLU A 88 1.69 5.26 6.46
CA GLU A 88 1.67 5.55 7.90
C GLU A 88 1.82 4.30 8.77
N VAL A 89 1.46 3.13 8.23
CA VAL A 89 1.68 1.85 8.94
C VAL A 89 3.14 1.46 8.86
N LEU A 90 3.78 1.67 7.71
CA LEU A 90 5.22 1.43 7.54
C LEU A 90 6.02 2.40 8.41
N GLU A 91 5.68 3.70 8.36
CA GLU A 91 6.30 4.76 9.16
C GLU A 91 6.29 4.45 10.65
N ALA A 92 5.13 4.11 11.20
CA ALA A 92 4.98 3.75 12.61
C ALA A 92 5.75 2.49 13.03
N ASN A 93 6.34 1.76 12.08
CA ASN A 93 7.01 0.49 12.32
C ASN A 93 8.38 0.38 11.64
N ASN A 94 9.04 1.50 11.39
CA ASN A 94 10.33 1.60 10.68
C ASN A 94 11.41 0.65 11.20
N SER A 95 11.43 0.38 12.49
CA SER A 95 12.40 -0.55 13.11
C SER A 95 12.29 -2.01 12.64
N LEU A 96 11.22 -2.37 11.94
CA LEU A 96 11.04 -3.70 11.33
C LEU A 96 11.70 -3.81 9.95
N PHE A 97 12.22 -2.71 9.40
CA PHE A 97 12.69 -2.61 8.04
C PHE A 97 14.15 -2.19 7.95
N THR A 98 14.78 -2.54 6.84
CA THR A 98 16.12 -2.08 6.47
C THR A 98 16.01 -1.02 5.39
N LYS A 99 16.65 0.12 5.59
CA LYS A 99 16.69 1.17 4.55
C LYS A 99 17.36 0.63 3.29
N TYR A 100 16.62 0.68 2.21
CA TYR A 100 17.09 0.30 0.88
C TYR A 100 16.51 1.27 -0.16
N ALA A 101 17.37 1.86 -0.95
CA ALA A 101 16.99 2.74 -2.06
C ALA A 101 17.08 1.96 -3.38
N PRO A 102 15.95 1.58 -4.01
CA PRO A 102 15.98 0.98 -5.34
C PRO A 102 16.57 1.92 -6.39
N ASP A 103 17.25 1.39 -7.40
CA ASP A 103 17.91 2.19 -8.47
C ASP A 103 16.93 3.12 -9.21
N ASN A 104 15.68 2.68 -9.34
CA ASN A 104 14.61 3.42 -9.98
C ASN A 104 13.93 4.46 -9.08
N ALA A 105 14.31 4.58 -7.80
CA ALA A 105 13.73 5.59 -6.89
C ALA A 105 13.94 7.03 -7.37
N LYS A 106 14.97 7.29 -8.15
CA LYS A 106 15.23 8.61 -8.79
C LYS A 106 14.09 9.10 -9.68
N PHE A 107 13.25 8.21 -10.19
CA PHE A 107 12.10 8.56 -11.03
C PHE A 107 10.81 8.82 -10.24
N ILE A 108 10.82 8.61 -8.93
CA ILE A 108 9.65 8.92 -8.09
C ILE A 108 9.41 10.44 -8.13
N ALA A 109 8.15 10.84 -8.35
CA ALA A 109 7.75 12.24 -8.32
C ALA A 109 8.04 12.85 -6.93
N ASP A 110 8.51 14.10 -6.89
CA ASP A 110 8.98 14.75 -5.66
C ASP A 110 7.91 14.76 -4.54
N ALA A 111 6.64 14.86 -4.92
CA ALA A 111 5.52 14.82 -3.97
C ALA A 111 5.40 13.48 -3.19
N PHE A 112 6.04 12.41 -3.68
CA PHE A 112 6.00 11.08 -3.07
C PHE A 112 7.38 10.57 -2.64
N LYS A 113 8.44 11.37 -2.77
CA LYS A 113 9.78 10.99 -2.28
C LYS A 113 9.80 10.95 -0.76
N ILE A 114 10.33 9.86 -0.24
CA ILE A 114 10.48 9.59 1.19
C ILE A 114 11.92 9.15 1.43
N ASP A 115 12.56 9.68 2.46
CA ASP A 115 13.90 9.28 2.89
C ASP A 115 13.83 8.46 4.17
N ASP A 116 13.26 7.26 4.07
CA ASP A 116 13.05 6.39 5.21
C ASP A 116 13.38 4.91 4.91
N ALA A 117 13.04 4.00 5.85
CA ALA A 117 13.22 2.57 5.71
C ALA A 117 12.19 1.91 4.76
N TRP A 118 11.22 2.66 4.26
CA TRP A 118 10.25 2.18 3.28
C TRP A 118 10.22 3.05 2.02
N VAL A 119 9.71 2.50 0.94
CA VAL A 119 9.70 3.14 -0.38
C VAL A 119 8.27 3.11 -0.93
N PRO A 120 7.73 4.25 -1.38
CA PRO A 120 6.43 4.29 -2.05
C PRO A 120 6.51 3.57 -3.41
N PHE A 121 5.41 2.93 -3.82
CA PHE A 121 5.30 2.35 -5.16
C PHE A 121 4.05 2.82 -5.92
N THR A 122 3.09 3.41 -5.24
CA THR A 122 1.86 3.96 -5.82
C THR A 122 1.28 5.03 -4.90
N ALA A 123 0.41 5.86 -5.43
CA ALA A 123 -0.45 6.74 -4.65
C ALA A 123 -1.91 6.40 -4.89
N VAL A 124 -2.75 6.64 -3.89
CA VAL A 124 -4.19 6.38 -3.95
C VAL A 124 -4.92 7.49 -3.24
N ALA A 125 -5.91 8.10 -3.90
CA ALA A 125 -6.72 9.12 -3.27
C ALA A 125 -7.94 8.50 -2.57
N THR A 126 -8.24 9.03 -1.38
CA THR A 126 -9.51 8.78 -0.71
C THR A 126 -10.63 9.50 -1.46
N SER A 127 -11.74 8.81 -1.67
CA SER A 127 -12.87 9.30 -2.46
C SER A 127 -14.19 8.76 -1.93
N PHE A 128 -15.29 9.32 -2.44
CA PHE A 128 -16.62 8.79 -2.25
C PHE A 128 -17.05 8.03 -3.51
N GLY A 129 -17.63 6.86 -3.33
CA GLY A 129 -18.38 6.17 -4.36
C GLY A 129 -19.88 6.46 -4.16
N VAL A 130 -20.61 6.79 -5.21
CA VAL A 130 -22.05 6.95 -5.12
C VAL A 130 -22.77 6.02 -6.09
N ASN A 131 -23.92 5.46 -5.67
CA ASN A 131 -24.73 4.64 -6.55
C ASN A 131 -25.51 5.54 -7.52
N THR A 132 -25.20 5.43 -8.81
CA THR A 132 -25.79 6.28 -9.87
C THR A 132 -27.22 5.94 -10.24
N LYS A 133 -27.74 4.78 -9.81
CA LYS A 133 -29.15 4.40 -10.00
C LYS A 133 -30.05 4.91 -8.87
N LEU A 134 -29.50 5.09 -7.68
CA LEU A 134 -30.25 5.46 -6.48
C LEU A 134 -30.12 6.93 -6.13
N LEU A 135 -29.08 7.61 -6.61
CA LEU A 135 -28.84 9.04 -6.40
C LEU A 135 -28.71 9.76 -7.73
N THR A 136 -29.35 10.91 -7.85
CA THR A 136 -29.11 11.84 -8.95
C THR A 136 -27.90 12.73 -8.64
N PRO A 137 -27.24 13.34 -9.63
CA PRO A 137 -26.09 14.23 -9.42
C PRO A 137 -26.36 15.39 -8.42
N ALA A 138 -27.61 15.87 -8.34
CA ALA A 138 -28.01 16.90 -7.37
C ALA A 138 -27.99 16.42 -5.91
N GLN A 139 -28.07 15.11 -5.69
CA GLN A 139 -28.08 14.46 -4.38
C GLN A 139 -26.69 13.95 -3.95
N TYR A 140 -25.67 14.12 -4.79
CA TYR A 140 -24.34 13.64 -4.48
C TYR A 140 -23.71 14.45 -3.33
N PRO A 141 -23.09 13.80 -2.35
CA PRO A 141 -22.34 14.51 -1.31
C PRO A 141 -21.14 15.24 -1.95
N LYS A 142 -20.91 16.47 -1.55
CA LYS A 142 -19.82 17.32 -2.06
C LYS A 142 -18.64 17.42 -1.09
N SER A 143 -18.87 17.09 0.18
CA SER A 143 -17.92 17.32 1.26
C SER A 143 -18.03 16.22 2.32
N TRP A 144 -17.03 16.14 3.19
CA TRP A 144 -17.10 15.28 4.38
C TRP A 144 -18.25 15.69 5.30
N THR A 145 -18.56 17.00 5.39
CA THR A 145 -19.65 17.48 6.23
C THR A 145 -21.02 17.00 5.74
N ASP A 146 -21.19 16.80 4.44
CA ASP A 146 -22.47 16.31 3.90
C ASP A 146 -22.75 14.88 4.37
N LEU A 147 -21.69 14.07 4.61
CA LEU A 147 -21.85 12.69 5.09
C LEU A 147 -22.41 12.60 6.52
N ALA A 148 -22.37 13.70 7.28
CA ALA A 148 -22.95 13.78 8.60
C ALA A 148 -24.47 14.02 8.59
N ASN A 149 -25.08 14.24 7.41
CA ASN A 149 -26.52 14.47 7.31
C ASN A 149 -27.29 13.21 7.73
N PRO A 150 -28.24 13.28 8.67
CA PRO A 150 -29.02 12.13 9.14
C PRO A 150 -29.83 11.42 8.05
N VAL A 151 -30.05 12.06 6.90
CA VAL A 151 -30.73 11.44 5.72
C VAL A 151 -29.97 10.20 5.23
N TYR A 152 -28.67 10.11 5.51
CA TYR A 152 -27.81 8.98 5.14
C TYR A 152 -27.69 7.91 6.23
N LYS A 153 -28.48 7.97 7.31
CA LYS A 153 -28.40 7.00 8.42
C LYS A 153 -28.54 5.57 7.89
N GLY A 154 -27.50 4.74 8.12
CA GLY A 154 -27.43 3.35 7.63
C GLY A 154 -27.27 3.21 6.12
N LYS A 155 -26.89 4.28 5.39
CA LYS A 155 -26.77 4.28 3.92
C LYS A 155 -25.37 4.60 3.42
N ILE A 156 -24.40 4.77 4.30
CA ILE A 156 -23.01 4.98 3.94
C ILE A 156 -22.21 3.73 4.32
N SER A 157 -21.55 3.11 3.35
CA SER A 157 -20.62 2.01 3.62
C SER A 157 -19.20 2.57 3.82
N ALA A 158 -18.51 2.09 4.86
CA ALA A 158 -17.10 2.38 5.10
C ALA A 158 -16.42 1.19 5.79
N ALA A 159 -15.11 1.07 5.66
CA ALA A 159 -14.38 0.06 6.41
C ALA A 159 -14.07 0.55 7.83
N ARG A 160 -13.79 -0.40 8.72
CA ARG A 160 -13.34 -0.15 10.07
C ARG A 160 -11.88 0.34 10.06
N PRO A 161 -11.54 1.47 10.70
CA PRO A 161 -10.17 1.97 10.80
C PRO A 161 -9.19 1.02 11.51
N ASP A 162 -9.67 0.22 12.45
CA ASP A 162 -8.84 -0.78 13.17
C ASP A 162 -8.50 -2.02 12.31
N LYS A 163 -9.22 -2.25 11.21
CA LYS A 163 -9.03 -3.39 10.30
C LYS A 163 -8.39 -2.99 8.97
N SER A 164 -8.54 -1.75 8.55
CA SER A 164 -8.12 -1.25 7.24
C SER A 164 -7.24 -0.01 7.35
N GLY A 165 -6.04 -0.05 6.76
CA GLY A 165 -5.15 1.11 6.64
C GLY A 165 -5.82 2.26 5.89
N SER A 166 -6.49 1.97 4.76
CA SER A 166 -7.24 2.98 4.01
C SER A 166 -8.32 3.68 4.85
N ALA A 167 -9.06 2.92 5.65
CA ALA A 167 -10.10 3.50 6.52
C ALA A 167 -9.48 4.33 7.65
N PHE A 168 -8.31 3.95 8.16
CA PHE A 168 -7.57 4.80 9.09
C PHE A 168 -7.14 6.11 8.44
N ILE A 169 -6.62 6.09 7.21
CA ILE A 169 -6.28 7.32 6.46
C ILE A 169 -7.52 8.21 6.28
N GLN A 170 -8.68 7.64 5.98
CA GLN A 170 -9.94 8.38 5.85
C GLN A 170 -10.30 9.12 7.14
N LEU A 171 -10.22 8.45 8.28
CA LEU A 171 -10.42 9.07 9.60
C LEU A 171 -9.36 10.14 9.88
N ALA A 172 -8.07 9.83 9.67
CA ALA A 172 -6.98 10.77 9.89
C ALA A 172 -7.07 11.99 8.94
N THR A 173 -7.60 11.82 7.72
CA THR A 173 -7.89 12.93 6.79
C THR A 173 -8.88 13.91 7.41
N ILE A 174 -9.97 13.41 7.96
CA ILE A 174 -10.99 14.27 8.63
C ILE A 174 -10.36 15.00 9.82
N LEU A 175 -9.57 14.29 10.65
CA LEU A 175 -8.93 14.91 11.81
C LEU A 175 -7.91 15.99 11.42
N GLN A 176 -7.14 15.77 10.36
CA GLN A 176 -6.15 16.75 9.89
C GLN A 176 -6.81 17.92 9.13
N LEU A 177 -7.91 17.69 8.44
CA LEU A 177 -8.61 18.72 7.68
C LEU A 177 -9.36 19.71 8.59
N TYR A 178 -10.03 19.20 9.62
CA TYR A 178 -10.88 20.01 10.51
C TYR A 178 -10.25 20.33 11.87
N GLY A 179 -9.10 19.77 12.17
CA GLY A 179 -8.50 19.76 13.51
C GLY A 179 -9.11 18.67 14.39
N GLU A 180 -8.40 18.32 15.46
CA GLU A 180 -8.74 17.12 16.24
C GLU A 180 -10.17 17.19 16.83
N ASP A 181 -10.53 18.26 17.52
CA ASP A 181 -11.83 18.34 18.20
C ASP A 181 -12.99 18.34 17.22
N LYS A 182 -12.99 19.29 16.27
CA LYS A 182 -14.03 19.38 15.24
C LYS A 182 -14.05 18.16 14.31
N GLY A 183 -12.87 17.59 14.04
CA GLY A 183 -12.76 16.37 13.24
C GLY A 183 -13.44 15.19 13.92
N TRP A 184 -13.27 15.02 15.24
CA TRP A 184 -13.95 13.98 16.00
C TRP A 184 -15.46 14.24 16.11
N GLU A 185 -15.89 15.49 16.32
CA GLU A 185 -17.33 15.83 16.32
C GLU A 185 -17.97 15.46 14.98
N LEU A 186 -17.32 15.82 13.87
CA LEU A 186 -17.80 15.49 12.52
C LEU A 186 -17.80 13.98 12.31
N TYR A 187 -16.68 13.30 12.63
CA TYR A 187 -16.59 11.86 12.41
C TYR A 187 -17.60 11.07 13.23
N THR A 188 -17.92 11.51 14.44
CA THR A 188 -18.96 10.89 15.27
C THR A 188 -20.32 10.93 14.58
N LYS A 189 -20.69 12.10 14.00
CA LYS A 189 -21.93 12.23 13.22
C LYS A 189 -21.91 11.38 11.95
N ILE A 190 -20.77 11.31 11.25
CA ILE A 190 -20.61 10.41 10.10
C ILE A 190 -20.75 8.96 10.54
N LEU A 191 -20.10 8.56 11.64
CA LEU A 191 -20.15 7.19 12.16
C LEU A 191 -21.59 6.73 12.43
N ASP A 192 -22.49 7.63 12.83
CA ASP A 192 -23.90 7.32 13.02
C ASP A 192 -24.61 6.88 11.74
N ASN A 193 -24.10 7.32 10.59
CA ASN A 193 -24.62 7.01 9.27
C ASN A 193 -23.96 5.77 8.64
N LEU A 194 -22.88 5.24 9.25
CA LEU A 194 -22.08 4.17 8.64
C LEU A 194 -22.64 2.76 8.85
N VAL A 195 -22.60 1.97 7.79
CA VAL A 195 -22.57 0.51 7.81
C VAL A 195 -21.11 0.08 7.66
N LEU A 196 -20.55 -0.54 8.70
CA LEU A 196 -19.13 -0.85 8.79
C LEU A 196 -18.80 -2.21 8.19
N SER A 197 -17.78 -2.23 7.32
CA SER A 197 -17.16 -3.42 6.76
C SER A 197 -15.79 -3.69 7.41
N ASN A 198 -15.36 -4.96 7.44
CA ASN A 198 -14.01 -5.32 7.87
C ASN A 198 -12.94 -5.08 6.77
N SER A 199 -13.35 -4.79 5.55
CA SER A 199 -12.44 -4.57 4.41
C SER A 199 -12.89 -3.37 3.57
N SER A 200 -11.96 -2.47 3.25
CA SER A 200 -12.22 -1.37 2.30
C SER A 200 -12.51 -1.86 0.89
N GLY A 201 -11.99 -3.03 0.50
CA GLY A 201 -12.28 -3.64 -0.79
C GLY A 201 -13.72 -4.11 -0.96
N ALA A 202 -14.48 -4.30 0.13
CA ALA A 202 -15.90 -4.68 0.07
C ALA A 202 -16.82 -3.47 -0.14
N VAL A 203 -16.40 -2.26 0.24
CA VAL A 203 -17.23 -1.05 0.20
C VAL A 203 -17.81 -0.74 -1.19
N PRO A 204 -17.02 -0.80 -2.30
CA PRO A 204 -17.56 -0.54 -3.63
C PRO A 204 -18.67 -1.51 -4.04
N LYS A 205 -18.60 -2.77 -3.57
CA LYS A 205 -19.66 -3.76 -3.85
C LYS A 205 -20.98 -3.35 -3.20
N PHE A 206 -20.99 -2.95 -1.94
CA PHE A 206 -22.19 -2.48 -1.26
C PHE A 206 -22.83 -1.29 -1.98
N VAL A 207 -21.99 -0.37 -2.50
CA VAL A 207 -22.49 0.77 -3.31
C VAL A 207 -23.06 0.28 -4.63
N ASN A 208 -22.34 -0.55 -5.38
CA ASN A 208 -22.76 -1.06 -6.67
C ASN A 208 -24.09 -1.82 -6.60
N ASP A 209 -24.25 -2.66 -5.59
CA ASP A 209 -25.40 -3.53 -5.39
C ASP A 209 -26.61 -2.77 -4.79
N GLY A 210 -26.42 -1.50 -4.40
CA GLY A 210 -27.48 -0.66 -3.83
C GLY A 210 -27.76 -0.93 -2.34
N GLU A 211 -26.91 -1.69 -1.67
CA GLU A 211 -26.99 -1.89 -0.22
C GLU A 211 -26.56 -0.63 0.54
N ALA A 212 -25.74 0.23 -0.09
CA ALA A 212 -25.40 1.56 0.38
C ALA A 212 -25.57 2.59 -0.75
N LEU A 213 -25.98 3.81 -0.40
CA LEU A 213 -26.04 4.92 -1.35
C LEU A 213 -24.67 5.49 -1.66
N ILE A 214 -23.81 5.53 -0.63
CA ILE A 214 -22.49 6.13 -0.64
C ILE A 214 -21.49 5.14 -0.04
N GLY A 215 -20.26 5.15 -0.55
CA GLY A 215 -19.14 4.42 0.03
C GLY A 215 -17.94 5.33 0.24
N ILE A 216 -17.30 5.27 1.40
CA ILE A 216 -16.01 5.92 1.63
C ILE A 216 -14.94 4.89 1.32
N SER A 217 -14.17 5.09 0.25
CA SER A 217 -13.19 4.11 -0.20
C SER A 217 -12.03 4.76 -0.96
N ASN A 218 -11.08 3.96 -1.39
CA ASN A 218 -10.05 4.37 -2.31
C ASN A 218 -10.58 4.40 -3.74
N GLU A 219 -10.13 5.38 -4.52
CA GLU A 219 -10.55 5.60 -5.90
C GLU A 219 -10.31 4.39 -6.83
N ASP A 220 -9.21 3.66 -6.65
CA ASP A 220 -8.85 2.49 -7.45
C ASP A 220 -9.87 1.35 -7.32
N THR A 221 -10.40 1.13 -6.12
CA THR A 221 -11.40 0.09 -5.87
C THR A 221 -12.77 0.46 -6.45
N LEU A 222 -13.13 1.75 -6.39
CA LEU A 222 -14.36 2.26 -7.02
C LEU A 222 -14.26 2.25 -8.54
N LEU A 223 -13.08 2.60 -9.09
CA LEU A 223 -12.83 2.64 -10.53
C LEU A 223 -13.07 1.28 -11.18
N LYS A 224 -12.71 0.18 -10.52
CA LYS A 224 -12.96 -1.17 -11.04
C LYS A 224 -14.44 -1.44 -11.30
N PHE A 225 -15.29 -1.07 -10.34
CA PHE A 225 -16.73 -1.23 -10.50
C PHE A 225 -17.26 -0.33 -11.62
N LYS A 226 -16.81 0.94 -11.68
CA LYS A 226 -17.19 1.87 -12.75
C LYS A 226 -16.78 1.35 -14.14
N GLN A 227 -15.53 0.90 -14.28
CA GLN A 227 -15.02 0.34 -15.54
C GLN A 227 -15.69 -0.99 -15.93
N GLY A 228 -16.13 -1.77 -14.96
CA GLY A 228 -16.92 -2.99 -15.15
C GLY A 228 -18.38 -2.74 -15.53
N GLY A 229 -18.80 -1.49 -15.77
CA GLY A 229 -20.19 -1.13 -16.08
C GLY A 229 -21.10 -1.08 -14.85
N GLY A 230 -20.52 -1.08 -13.67
CA GLY A 230 -21.25 -0.95 -12.40
C GLY A 230 -21.87 0.43 -12.19
N SER A 231 -22.84 0.49 -11.30
CA SER A 231 -23.60 1.72 -10.99
C SER A 231 -22.87 2.61 -9.97
N VAL A 232 -21.61 2.91 -10.23
CA VAL A 232 -20.74 3.65 -9.30
C VAL A 232 -20.14 4.87 -9.99
N GLU A 233 -20.24 6.06 -9.37
CA GLU A 233 -19.49 7.25 -9.72
C GLU A 233 -18.49 7.59 -8.61
N ILE A 234 -17.35 8.15 -9.00
CA ILE A 234 -16.25 8.53 -8.08
C ILE A 234 -16.28 10.04 -7.87
N LEU A 235 -16.35 10.45 -6.61
CA LEU A 235 -16.37 11.85 -6.21
C LEU A 235 -15.21 12.13 -5.26
N TYR A 236 -14.62 13.32 -5.39
CA TYR A 236 -13.60 13.79 -4.46
C TYR A 236 -14.17 14.92 -3.60
N PRO A 237 -14.00 14.87 -2.26
CA PRO A 237 -14.51 15.89 -1.38
C PRO A 237 -13.99 17.29 -1.75
N ALA A 238 -14.90 18.27 -1.97
CA ALA A 238 -14.54 19.62 -2.36
C ALA A 238 -13.85 20.40 -1.22
N ASP A 239 -14.08 20.02 0.02
CA ASP A 239 -13.40 20.54 1.22
C ASP A 239 -11.96 20.03 1.34
N GLY A 240 -11.62 18.91 0.70
CA GLY A 240 -10.28 18.38 0.60
C GLY A 240 -10.19 16.89 0.91
N THR A 241 -9.23 16.23 0.31
CA THR A 241 -8.95 14.81 0.54
C THR A 241 -7.47 14.52 0.56
N THR A 242 -7.11 13.28 0.81
CA THR A 242 -5.73 12.79 0.85
C THR A 242 -5.44 11.90 -0.36
N ALA A 243 -4.30 12.12 -0.99
CA ALA A 243 -3.65 11.12 -1.83
C ALA A 243 -2.45 10.58 -1.05
N SER A 244 -2.59 9.38 -0.50
CA SER A 244 -1.55 8.74 0.30
C SER A 244 -0.76 7.74 -0.54
N ALA A 245 0.52 7.59 -0.21
CA ALA A 245 1.34 6.55 -0.80
C ALA A 245 1.12 5.21 -0.08
N ASP A 246 0.94 4.16 -0.86
CA ASP A 246 1.19 2.81 -0.37
C ASP A 246 2.65 2.45 -0.66
N GLY A 247 3.27 1.76 0.29
CA GLY A 247 4.68 1.48 0.26
C GLY A 247 5.04 0.01 0.24
N MET A 248 6.33 -0.20 0.15
CA MET A 248 7.03 -1.47 0.30
C MET A 248 8.30 -1.27 1.11
N ALA A 249 8.74 -2.30 1.81
CA ALA A 249 9.97 -2.24 2.58
C ALA A 249 10.69 -3.59 2.59
N LEU A 250 12.02 -3.54 2.58
CA LEU A 250 12.87 -4.70 2.84
C LEU A 250 12.81 -5.00 4.34
N LEU A 251 12.57 -6.24 4.73
CA LEU A 251 12.53 -6.59 6.15
C LEU A 251 13.93 -6.44 6.79
N ALA A 252 13.99 -6.20 8.09
CA ALA A 252 15.26 -6.03 8.80
C ALA A 252 16.14 -7.29 8.78
N ASN A 253 15.51 -8.48 8.76
CA ASN A 253 16.19 -9.76 8.66
C ASN A 253 15.52 -10.63 7.58
N PRO A 254 15.68 -10.27 6.30
CA PRO A 254 15.06 -11.02 5.22
C PRO A 254 15.73 -12.38 5.06
N VAL A 255 14.96 -13.38 4.64
CA VAL A 255 15.51 -14.72 4.31
C VAL A 255 16.42 -14.62 3.08
N ASN A 256 16.00 -13.83 2.09
CA ASN A 256 16.70 -13.61 0.83
C ASN A 256 16.70 -12.11 0.48
N ALA A 257 17.64 -11.36 1.04
CA ALA A 257 17.73 -9.91 0.83
C ALA A 257 17.84 -9.52 -0.66
N GLU A 258 18.62 -10.28 -1.44
CA GLU A 258 18.82 -9.94 -2.86
C GLU A 258 17.55 -10.16 -3.68
N ALA A 259 16.79 -11.20 -3.41
CA ALA A 259 15.48 -11.41 -4.05
C ALA A 259 14.48 -10.30 -3.65
N GLY A 260 14.48 -9.89 -2.37
CA GLY A 260 13.68 -8.77 -1.89
C GLY A 260 14.02 -7.46 -2.60
N LYS A 261 15.30 -7.13 -2.74
CA LYS A 261 15.78 -5.95 -3.48
C LYS A 261 15.39 -6.00 -4.96
N GLN A 262 15.49 -7.17 -5.61
CA GLN A 262 15.06 -7.35 -7.00
C GLN A 262 13.56 -7.07 -7.15
N PHE A 263 12.72 -7.52 -6.20
CA PHE A 263 11.30 -7.21 -6.22
C PHE A 263 11.05 -5.71 -6.08
N MET A 264 11.69 -5.05 -5.12
CA MET A 264 11.53 -3.60 -4.92
C MET A 264 12.01 -2.79 -6.13
N ASN A 265 13.12 -3.18 -6.76
CA ASN A 265 13.59 -2.57 -8.01
C ASN A 265 12.59 -2.76 -9.16
N PHE A 266 12.03 -3.96 -9.28
CA PHE A 266 11.01 -4.25 -10.29
C PHE A 266 9.76 -3.39 -10.08
N MET A 267 9.27 -3.25 -8.85
CA MET A 267 8.08 -2.45 -8.55
C MET A 267 8.23 -0.98 -8.96
N LEU A 268 9.44 -0.45 -9.00
CA LEU A 268 9.74 0.89 -9.51
C LEU A 268 10.22 0.90 -10.97
N SER A 269 10.20 -0.22 -11.68
CA SER A 269 10.45 -0.24 -13.12
C SER A 269 9.30 0.44 -13.89
N ARG A 270 9.57 0.87 -15.13
CA ARG A 270 8.51 1.39 -16.00
C ARG A 270 7.41 0.36 -16.22
N GLU A 271 7.79 -0.90 -16.51
CA GLU A 271 6.85 -2.01 -16.72
C GLU A 271 5.89 -2.19 -15.53
N ALA A 272 6.42 -2.29 -14.31
CA ALA A 272 5.59 -2.45 -13.12
C ALA A 272 4.70 -1.22 -12.87
N GLN A 273 5.18 -0.02 -13.12
CA GLN A 273 4.40 1.20 -12.94
C GLN A 273 3.30 1.37 -14.00
N GLU A 274 3.51 0.88 -15.22
CA GLU A 274 2.45 0.78 -16.23
C GLU A 274 1.40 -0.28 -15.84
N ILE A 275 1.80 -1.39 -15.21
CA ILE A 275 0.87 -2.38 -14.64
C ILE A 275 0.05 -1.75 -13.50
N VAL A 276 0.69 -0.99 -12.61
CA VAL A 276 0.04 -0.27 -11.51
C VAL A 276 -1.02 0.70 -12.05
N ASP A 277 -0.66 1.48 -13.08
CA ASP A 277 -1.59 2.41 -13.74
C ASP A 277 -2.78 1.66 -14.40
N ALA A 278 -2.49 0.60 -15.13
CA ALA A 278 -3.52 -0.23 -15.77
C ALA A 278 -4.42 -0.99 -14.77
N ALA A 279 -3.99 -1.14 -13.52
CA ALA A 279 -4.80 -1.65 -12.42
C ALA A 279 -5.68 -0.57 -11.77
N GLY A 280 -5.70 0.66 -12.32
CA GLY A 280 -6.48 1.78 -11.83
C GLY A 280 -5.86 2.51 -10.64
N ARG A 281 -4.58 2.28 -10.35
CA ARG A 281 -3.83 2.99 -9.32
C ARG A 281 -2.94 4.07 -9.95
N ARG A 282 -2.48 5.01 -9.15
CA ARG A 282 -1.61 6.07 -9.66
C ARG A 282 -0.17 5.59 -9.68
N ALA A 283 0.42 5.53 -10.87
CA ALA A 283 1.86 5.42 -10.99
C ALA A 283 2.53 6.65 -10.37
N ILE A 284 3.67 6.45 -9.70
CA ILE A 284 4.42 7.54 -9.04
C ILE A 284 5.68 7.94 -9.79
N ARG A 285 6.00 7.27 -10.91
CA ARG A 285 7.11 7.65 -11.77
C ARG A 285 6.75 8.85 -12.63
N THR A 286 7.68 9.80 -12.73
CA THR A 286 7.52 11.03 -13.53
C THR A 286 7.51 10.78 -15.05
N ASP A 287 8.06 9.65 -15.48
CA ASP A 287 8.20 9.26 -16.89
C ASP A 287 7.15 8.22 -17.36
N VAL A 288 6.16 7.92 -16.53
CA VAL A 288 4.99 7.09 -16.87
C VAL A 288 3.77 7.99 -17.04
N THR A 289 3.22 8.00 -18.25
CA THR A 289 1.97 8.72 -18.53
C THR A 289 0.79 7.86 -18.14
N SER A 290 -0.06 8.35 -17.24
CA SER A 290 -1.28 7.64 -16.84
C SER A 290 -2.26 7.46 -17.99
N LYS A 291 -2.77 6.25 -18.13
CA LYS A 291 -3.82 5.87 -19.10
C LYS A 291 -5.14 5.51 -18.41
N ASN A 292 -5.18 5.47 -17.09
CA ASN A 292 -6.42 5.24 -16.37
C ASN A 292 -7.33 6.48 -16.41
N SER A 293 -8.62 6.30 -16.12
CA SER A 293 -9.63 7.36 -16.20
C SER A 293 -9.81 8.13 -14.88
N LEU A 294 -8.86 8.06 -13.96
CA LEU A 294 -8.92 8.82 -12.71
C LEU A 294 -8.74 10.31 -12.95
N THR A 295 -9.45 11.13 -12.21
CA THR A 295 -9.24 12.59 -12.21
C THR A 295 -7.78 12.91 -11.87
N PRO A 296 -7.06 13.70 -12.68
CA PRO A 296 -5.69 14.11 -12.38
C PRO A 296 -5.57 14.73 -10.99
N LEU A 297 -4.52 14.40 -10.23
CA LEU A 297 -4.32 14.92 -8.85
C LEU A 297 -4.35 16.44 -8.80
N ALA A 298 -3.83 17.11 -9.82
CA ALA A 298 -3.87 18.58 -9.92
C ALA A 298 -5.30 19.19 -9.95
N LYS A 299 -6.32 18.39 -10.25
CA LYS A 299 -7.74 18.80 -10.24
C LYS A 299 -8.47 18.39 -8.94
N ILE A 300 -7.79 17.75 -8.03
CA ILE A 300 -8.33 17.31 -6.73
C ILE A 300 -7.80 18.24 -5.66
N LYS A 301 -8.65 18.73 -4.78
CA LYS A 301 -8.22 19.51 -3.61
C LYS A 301 -7.56 18.57 -2.59
N LEU A 302 -6.24 18.47 -2.67
CA LEU A 302 -5.47 17.67 -1.71
C LEU A 302 -5.13 18.50 -0.47
N ILE A 303 -5.25 17.88 0.70
CA ILE A 303 -4.69 18.44 1.94
C ILE A 303 -3.20 18.11 2.04
N LYS A 304 -2.46 18.91 2.78
CA LYS A 304 -1.09 18.57 3.19
C LYS A 304 -1.15 17.53 4.31
N PHE A 305 -1.31 16.27 3.94
CA PHE A 305 -1.43 15.18 4.91
C PHE A 305 -0.08 14.91 5.57
N ASN A 306 -0.07 14.89 6.89
CA ASN A 306 1.11 14.57 7.68
C ASN A 306 1.09 13.08 8.04
N THR A 307 1.84 12.28 7.30
CA THR A 307 1.94 10.82 7.46
C THR A 307 2.59 10.45 8.79
N ASP A 308 3.66 11.16 9.18
CA ASP A 308 4.40 10.91 10.42
C ASP A 308 3.51 11.13 11.64
N LEU A 309 2.75 12.24 11.65
CA LEU A 309 1.79 12.54 12.70
C LEU A 309 0.69 11.48 12.77
N ALA A 310 0.16 11.05 11.62
CA ALA A 310 -0.85 10.00 11.56
C ALA A 310 -0.31 8.67 12.10
N GLY A 311 0.91 8.30 11.74
CA GLY A 311 1.62 7.12 12.24
C GLY A 311 1.85 7.17 13.75
N ALA A 312 2.41 8.28 14.25
CA ALA A 312 2.71 8.50 15.66
C ALA A 312 1.43 8.47 16.54
N GLN A 313 0.32 8.99 16.04
CA GLN A 313 -0.95 9.05 16.77
C GLN A 313 -1.88 7.86 16.54
N ARG A 314 -1.49 6.90 15.69
CA ARG A 314 -2.37 5.80 15.26
C ARG A 314 -3.01 5.05 16.43
N THR A 315 -2.22 4.63 17.42
CA THR A 315 -2.72 3.87 18.58
C THR A 315 -3.76 4.67 19.35
N ARG A 316 -3.52 5.95 19.60
CA ARG A 316 -4.43 6.86 20.33
C ARG A 316 -5.73 7.08 19.55
N ILE A 317 -5.61 7.33 18.23
CA ILE A 317 -6.77 7.53 17.35
C ILE A 317 -7.65 6.28 17.31
N LEU A 318 -7.05 5.11 17.17
CA LEU A 318 -7.78 3.84 17.14
C LEU A 318 -8.43 3.50 18.50
N ALA A 319 -7.78 3.82 19.62
CA ALA A 319 -8.37 3.65 20.93
C ALA A 319 -9.65 4.50 21.06
N LYS A 320 -9.58 5.82 20.73
CA LYS A 320 -10.73 6.71 20.76
C LYS A 320 -11.84 6.27 19.79
N TRP A 321 -11.48 5.77 18.63
CA TRP A 321 -12.44 5.22 17.66
C TRP A 321 -13.17 3.99 18.21
N ASN A 322 -12.47 3.06 18.88
CA ASN A 322 -13.05 1.88 19.50
C ASN A 322 -14.02 2.29 20.65
N ASP A 323 -13.65 3.28 21.47
CA ASP A 323 -14.51 3.80 22.53
C ASP A 323 -15.82 4.38 21.94
N LEU A 324 -15.74 5.16 20.86
CA LEU A 324 -16.92 5.67 20.16
C LEU A 324 -17.80 4.54 19.61
N LEU A 325 -17.20 3.49 19.06
CA LEU A 325 -17.94 2.35 18.54
C LEU A 325 -18.66 1.57 19.64
N LEU A 326 -18.01 1.35 20.77
CA LEU A 326 -18.60 0.67 21.93
C LEU A 326 -19.74 1.46 22.58
N ASN A 327 -19.66 2.78 22.56
CA ASN A 327 -20.69 3.68 23.10
C ASN A 327 -21.83 3.94 22.10
N LYS A 328 -21.72 3.49 20.86
CA LYS A 328 -22.77 3.54 19.85
C LYS A 328 -23.76 2.42 20.11
N LYS A 329 -24.82 2.72 20.89
CA LYS A 329 -25.96 1.82 21.15
C LYS A 329 -27.10 2.03 20.17
#